data_fe453617093e3e527b41eaee8a74af03
#
_entry.id   fe453617093e3e527b41eaee8a74af03
#
_cell.length_a   1.000
_cell.length_b   1.000
_cell.length_c   1.000
_cell.angle_alpha   90.00
_cell.angle_beta   90.00
_cell.angle_gamma   90.00
#
_symmetry.space_group_name_H-M   'P 1'
#
loop_
_entity.id
_entity.type
_entity.pdbx_description
1 polymer ?
#
loop_
_entity_poly.entity_id
_entity_poly.type
_entity_poly.pdbx_seq_one_letter_code
_entity_poly.pdbx_strand_id
1 'polypeptide(L)'
;ENALKTLIRHDRSSHVIRVLARLVRNLAVEEIIIAGDCWDRGPRGDRVVDILMQQPNLSFTWGNHDTAWLGACLGHEACIAHVLRLSMRYRRLGQLEEGYGIPLLPLQLLVEECYSNDPVECFKPKGTDLHDTLLVARMQKAAAILQFKLEGQLIARHPEWNLDSWRVLHRIDPLAGSVVIDGTTYPLRDGHFPTLREDAPYELHPAERTCIERMREHFLASRKLWQHIVYLKNHGNMYLVRDRHVIFHGCIPVDEKGEFLPLVVDGLPRKGRELLDALDSVIARVVDHPDTNDLDWCWYLWCGPLSPLFGKDRICTFQNDFLSAPETHVETKNPYFSLIHETWFCDKILLEFGINDGDGLLVNGHVPVKIEKGESPIKRSGKAITIDGAFSEAYGDHGYTLVLKPEKTILALHHHFESVAAAVRSGVDIIPQVTTVKEWGRIRKVADTEAGKEILDRCALIEQLAQAYRSNKGRQESFNHST
;
A
#
# COMPACT_ATOMS: atom_id res chain seq x y z
N GLU A 1 18.60 -42.13 -13.11
CA GLU A 1 19.65 -42.45 -12.12
C GLU A 1 21.00 -41.82 -12.51
N ASN A 2 21.45 -41.94 -13.78
CA ASN A 2 22.73 -41.40 -14.25
C ASN A 2 22.77 -39.83 -14.14
N ALA A 3 21.69 -39.11 -14.44
CA ALA A 3 21.65 -37.67 -14.32
C ALA A 3 21.85 -37.20 -12.86
N LEU A 4 21.22 -37.86 -11.89
CA LEU A 4 21.39 -37.55 -10.46
C LEU A 4 22.80 -37.80 -9.99
N LYS A 5 23.40 -38.94 -10.39
CA LYS A 5 24.82 -39.26 -10.07
C LYS A 5 25.77 -38.21 -10.64
N THR A 6 25.52 -37.74 -11.86
CA THR A 6 26.31 -36.69 -12.50
C THR A 6 26.19 -35.36 -11.75
N LEU A 7 24.97 -34.96 -11.35
CA LEU A 7 24.73 -33.72 -10.59
C LEU A 7 25.42 -33.73 -9.21
N ILE A 8 25.39 -34.88 -8.51
CA ILE A 8 26.10 -35.07 -7.24
C ILE A 8 27.61 -34.95 -7.45
N ARG A 9 28.16 -35.65 -8.47
CA ARG A 9 29.57 -35.62 -8.79
C ARG A 9 30.13 -34.23 -9.09
N HIS A 10 29.29 -33.35 -9.67
CA HIS A 10 29.64 -31.96 -10.02
C HIS A 10 29.20 -30.93 -8.98
N ASP A 11 28.80 -31.33 -7.78
CA ASP A 11 28.34 -30.49 -6.68
C ASP A 11 27.20 -29.52 -7.08
N ARG A 12 26.29 -30.02 -7.92
CA ARG A 12 25.11 -29.23 -8.40
C ARG A 12 23.81 -29.58 -7.68
N SER A 13 23.83 -30.42 -6.69
CA SER A 13 22.66 -30.94 -5.98
C SER A 13 21.84 -29.82 -5.38
N SER A 14 22.45 -28.86 -4.67
CA SER A 14 21.78 -27.73 -4.05
C SER A 14 21.14 -26.79 -5.07
N HIS A 15 21.76 -26.62 -6.23
CA HIS A 15 21.19 -25.82 -7.32
C HIS A 15 19.93 -26.48 -7.89
N VAL A 16 19.99 -27.78 -8.16
CA VAL A 16 18.85 -28.53 -8.71
C VAL A 16 17.69 -28.58 -7.73
N ILE A 17 17.97 -28.82 -6.44
CA ILE A 17 16.93 -28.76 -5.40
C ILE A 17 16.22 -27.40 -5.41
N ARG A 18 16.95 -26.30 -5.48
CA ARG A 18 16.36 -24.95 -5.55
C ARG A 18 15.52 -24.74 -6.81
N VAL A 19 15.98 -25.21 -7.96
CA VAL A 19 15.23 -25.12 -9.23
C VAL A 19 13.95 -25.95 -9.16
N LEU A 20 14.03 -27.19 -8.66
CA LEU A 20 12.85 -28.04 -8.50
C LEU A 20 11.86 -27.48 -7.48
N ALA A 21 12.33 -26.95 -6.35
CA ALA A 21 11.48 -26.31 -5.35
C ALA A 21 10.73 -25.10 -5.93
N ARG A 22 11.41 -24.28 -6.75
CA ARG A 22 10.76 -23.18 -7.49
C ARG A 22 9.72 -23.68 -8.48
N LEU A 23 10.04 -24.72 -9.23
CA LEU A 23 9.10 -25.32 -10.19
C LEU A 23 7.86 -25.85 -9.47
N VAL A 24 8.01 -26.61 -8.38
CA VAL A 24 6.89 -27.12 -7.58
C VAL A 24 6.04 -25.96 -7.05
N ARG A 25 6.67 -24.92 -6.49
CA ARG A 25 5.97 -23.72 -6.02
C ARG A 25 5.17 -23.07 -7.15
N ASN A 26 5.78 -22.84 -8.30
CA ASN A 26 5.14 -22.16 -9.44
C ASN A 26 4.01 -22.99 -10.07
N LEU A 27 4.06 -24.31 -9.95
CA LEU A 27 2.98 -25.20 -10.40
C LEU A 27 1.87 -25.37 -9.36
N ALA A 28 2.20 -25.21 -8.06
CA ALA A 28 1.23 -25.37 -6.97
C ALA A 28 0.39 -24.12 -6.71
N VAL A 29 0.89 -22.93 -7.11
CA VAL A 29 0.23 -21.63 -6.90
C VAL A 29 -0.05 -21.01 -8.26
N GLU A 30 -1.33 -20.86 -8.60
CA GLU A 30 -1.77 -20.27 -9.85
C GLU A 30 -1.52 -18.77 -9.88
N GLU A 31 -1.91 -18.05 -8.82
CA GLU A 31 -1.77 -16.60 -8.70
C GLU A 31 -1.46 -16.23 -7.24
N ILE A 32 -0.58 -15.25 -7.05
CA ILE A 32 -0.35 -14.60 -5.77
C ILE A 32 -0.97 -13.21 -5.82
N ILE A 33 -1.82 -12.88 -4.84
CA ILE A 33 -2.44 -11.56 -4.73
C ILE A 33 -1.90 -10.88 -3.48
N ILE A 34 -1.33 -9.70 -3.65
CA ILE A 34 -0.85 -8.85 -2.56
C ILE A 34 -1.89 -7.75 -2.31
N ALA A 35 -2.39 -7.69 -1.08
CA ALA A 35 -3.42 -6.73 -0.69
C ALA A 35 -2.85 -5.36 -0.26
N GLY A 36 -1.78 -4.92 -0.91
CA GLY A 36 -1.17 -3.60 -0.73
C GLY A 36 -0.13 -3.52 0.38
N ASP A 37 0.43 -2.32 0.52
CA ASP A 37 1.39 -1.90 1.54
C ASP A 37 2.72 -2.69 1.55
N CYS A 38 3.36 -2.78 0.38
CA CYS A 38 4.72 -3.33 0.28
C CYS A 38 5.75 -2.49 1.06
N TRP A 39 5.50 -1.19 1.26
CA TRP A 39 6.40 -0.24 1.92
C TRP A 39 5.86 0.35 3.23
N ASP A 40 5.02 -0.35 3.96
CA ASP A 40 4.57 0.15 5.27
C ASP A 40 5.73 0.17 6.28
N ARG A 41 5.69 -0.50 7.41
CA ARG A 41 6.68 -0.41 8.49
C ARG A 41 7.71 -1.53 8.51
N GLY A 42 7.71 -2.43 7.54
CA GLY A 42 8.69 -3.50 7.35
C GLY A 42 10.09 -2.97 6.99
N PRO A 43 11.19 -3.62 7.39
CA PRO A 43 12.53 -3.06 7.29
C PRO A 43 13.07 -2.97 5.85
N ARG A 44 12.58 -3.80 4.93
CA ARG A 44 13.14 -3.97 3.59
C ARG A 44 12.06 -4.28 2.55
N GLY A 45 11.11 -3.36 2.33
CA GLY A 45 10.11 -3.45 1.26
C GLY A 45 10.73 -3.60 -0.14
N ASP A 46 11.91 -3.01 -0.35
CA ASP A 46 12.69 -3.19 -1.57
C ASP A 46 12.98 -4.67 -1.88
N ARG A 47 13.34 -5.46 -0.88
CA ARG A 47 13.58 -6.92 -1.05
C ARG A 47 12.30 -7.70 -1.22
N VAL A 48 11.21 -7.26 -0.60
CA VAL A 48 9.90 -7.88 -0.79
C VAL A 48 9.50 -7.78 -2.25
N VAL A 49 9.58 -6.59 -2.85
CA VAL A 49 9.24 -6.38 -4.26
C VAL A 49 10.20 -7.15 -5.18
N ASP A 50 11.52 -7.20 -4.88
CA ASP A 50 12.49 -8.04 -5.62
C ASP A 50 12.04 -9.53 -5.68
N ILE A 51 11.44 -10.05 -4.60
CA ILE A 51 10.94 -11.43 -4.55
C ILE A 51 9.63 -11.56 -5.32
N LEU A 52 8.72 -10.59 -5.20
CA LEU A 52 7.45 -10.57 -5.92
C LEU A 52 7.66 -10.54 -7.43
N MET A 53 8.64 -9.78 -7.92
CA MET A 53 9.03 -9.74 -9.35
C MET A 53 9.49 -11.10 -9.90
N GLN A 54 9.84 -12.05 -9.06
CA GLN A 54 10.22 -13.41 -9.45
C GLN A 54 9.04 -14.39 -9.51
N GLN A 55 7.81 -13.92 -9.17
CA GLN A 55 6.62 -14.75 -9.23
C GLN A 55 6.05 -14.75 -10.64
N PRO A 56 5.62 -15.88 -11.19
CA PRO A 56 5.13 -15.95 -12.57
C PRO A 56 3.79 -15.24 -12.77
N ASN A 57 2.91 -15.33 -11.76
CA ASN A 57 1.58 -14.72 -11.78
C ASN A 57 1.38 -13.95 -10.48
N LEU A 58 1.43 -12.64 -10.57
CA LEU A 58 1.19 -11.73 -9.45
C LEU A 58 0.08 -10.76 -9.82
N SER A 59 -0.83 -10.54 -8.90
CA SER A 59 -1.73 -9.38 -8.89
C SER A 59 -1.52 -8.61 -7.59
N PHE A 60 -1.81 -7.32 -7.64
CA PHE A 60 -1.53 -6.40 -6.55
C PHE A 60 -2.71 -5.43 -6.38
N THR A 61 -3.11 -5.11 -5.15
CA THR A 61 -3.99 -3.98 -4.88
C THR A 61 -3.17 -2.86 -4.24
N TRP A 62 -3.39 -1.62 -4.71
CA TRP A 62 -2.68 -0.48 -4.16
C TRP A 62 -3.00 -0.29 -2.68
N GLY A 63 -1.96 -0.12 -1.86
CA GLY A 63 -2.05 0.36 -0.49
C GLY A 63 -1.75 1.86 -0.39
N ASN A 64 -2.13 2.48 0.72
CA ASN A 64 -1.88 3.91 0.92
C ASN A 64 -0.39 4.22 1.05
N HIS A 65 0.41 3.37 1.68
CA HIS A 65 1.87 3.54 1.69
C HIS A 65 2.48 3.40 0.29
N ASP A 66 1.96 2.51 -0.54
CA ASP A 66 2.44 2.33 -1.91
C ASP A 66 2.21 3.57 -2.77
N THR A 67 1.07 4.25 -2.60
CA THR A 67 0.78 5.50 -3.33
C THR A 67 1.67 6.65 -2.86
N ALA A 68 2.03 6.72 -1.58
CA ALA A 68 3.02 7.69 -1.10
C ALA A 68 4.41 7.44 -1.71
N TRP A 69 4.84 6.18 -1.82
CA TRP A 69 6.09 5.81 -2.49
C TRP A 69 6.05 6.04 -4.01
N LEU A 70 4.89 5.83 -4.64
CA LEU A 70 4.64 6.19 -6.04
C LEU A 70 4.85 7.69 -6.25
N GLY A 71 4.19 8.53 -5.45
CA GLY A 71 4.34 9.99 -5.51
C GLY A 71 5.79 10.41 -5.28
N ALA A 72 6.47 9.84 -4.28
CA ALA A 72 7.88 10.13 -4.00
C ALA A 72 8.80 9.73 -5.18
N CYS A 73 8.58 8.56 -5.80
CA CYS A 73 9.32 8.10 -6.98
C CYS A 73 9.19 9.06 -8.16
N LEU A 74 8.02 9.67 -8.32
CA LEU A 74 7.72 10.65 -9.37
C LEU A 74 8.08 12.08 -9.00
N GLY A 75 8.71 12.29 -7.84
CA GLY A 75 9.24 13.58 -7.42
C GLY A 75 8.23 14.49 -6.71
N HIS A 76 7.10 13.96 -6.21
CA HIS A 76 6.14 14.71 -5.40
C HIS A 76 6.73 15.06 -4.03
N GLU A 77 7.00 16.33 -3.79
CA GLU A 77 7.78 16.80 -2.63
C GLU A 77 7.15 16.42 -1.27
N ALA A 78 5.83 16.55 -1.11
CA ALA A 78 5.16 16.18 0.14
C ALA A 78 5.22 14.65 0.40
N CYS A 79 5.11 13.81 -0.63
CA CYS A 79 5.30 12.37 -0.52
C CYS A 79 6.75 12.01 -0.17
N ILE A 80 7.74 12.70 -0.75
CA ILE A 80 9.15 12.53 -0.39
C ILE A 80 9.36 12.85 1.09
N ALA A 81 8.89 14.00 1.56
CA ALA A 81 9.03 14.40 2.96
C ALA A 81 8.35 13.39 3.91
N HIS A 82 7.16 12.89 3.54
CA HIS A 82 6.47 11.83 4.28
C HIS A 82 7.29 10.53 4.34
N VAL A 83 7.79 10.05 3.20
CA VAL A 83 8.61 8.82 3.13
C VAL A 83 9.88 8.97 3.97
N LEU A 84 10.55 10.12 3.91
CA LEU A 84 11.73 10.41 4.74
C LEU A 84 11.37 10.38 6.23
N ARG A 85 10.33 11.11 6.66
CA ARG A 85 9.90 11.14 8.07
C ARG A 85 9.60 9.73 8.60
N LEU A 86 8.84 8.95 7.85
CA LEU A 86 8.47 7.59 8.23
C LEU A 86 9.69 6.67 8.28
N SER A 87 10.60 6.80 7.31
CA SER A 87 11.85 6.04 7.27
C SER A 87 12.75 6.35 8.47
N MET A 88 12.82 7.60 8.92
CA MET A 88 13.53 7.97 10.14
C MET A 88 12.85 7.38 11.39
N ARG A 89 11.51 7.52 11.51
CA ARG A 89 10.74 7.03 12.66
C ARG A 89 10.89 5.53 12.89
N TYR A 90 10.90 4.74 11.81
CA TYR A 90 11.00 3.28 11.86
C TYR A 90 12.38 2.75 11.46
N ARG A 91 13.36 3.62 11.32
CA ARG A 91 14.78 3.28 11.02
C ARG A 91 14.98 2.46 9.76
N ARG A 92 14.37 2.88 8.68
CA ARG A 92 14.46 2.21 7.36
C ARG A 92 15.51 2.81 6.45
N LEU A 93 16.59 3.33 7.03
CA LEU A 93 17.68 3.99 6.31
C LEU A 93 18.27 3.07 5.25
N GLY A 94 18.51 1.80 5.60
CA GLY A 94 19.03 0.79 4.66
C GLY A 94 18.13 0.53 3.45
N GLN A 95 16.79 0.71 3.57
CA GLN A 95 15.90 0.63 2.43
C GLN A 95 16.13 1.80 1.44
N LEU A 96 16.32 3.02 1.96
CA LEU A 96 16.60 4.19 1.13
C LEU A 96 18.01 4.10 0.50
N GLU A 97 19.05 3.98 1.33
CA GLU A 97 20.43 4.06 0.90
C GLU A 97 20.92 2.81 0.16
N GLU A 98 20.84 1.63 0.79
CA GLU A 98 21.32 0.39 0.18
C GLU A 98 20.30 -0.18 -0.83
N GLY A 99 19.01 -0.08 -0.50
CA GLY A 99 17.93 -0.64 -1.32
C GLY A 99 17.72 0.11 -2.61
N TYR A 100 17.54 1.42 -2.52
CA TYR A 100 17.18 2.28 -3.64
C TYR A 100 18.27 3.25 -4.09
N GLY A 101 19.41 3.31 -3.38
CA GLY A 101 20.51 4.23 -3.72
C GLY A 101 20.15 5.70 -3.53
N ILE A 102 19.28 6.01 -2.56
CA ILE A 102 18.83 7.36 -2.20
C ILE A 102 19.60 7.81 -0.98
N PRO A 103 20.66 8.63 -1.15
CA PRO A 103 21.51 9.08 -0.04
C PRO A 103 20.78 10.10 0.83
N LEU A 104 21.02 10.03 2.14
CA LEU A 104 20.38 10.91 3.14
C LEU A 104 21.21 12.17 3.43
N LEU A 105 22.34 12.35 2.76
CA LEU A 105 23.22 13.51 2.97
C LEU A 105 22.49 14.87 2.88
N PRO A 106 21.55 15.12 1.92
CA PRO A 106 20.85 16.41 1.90
C PRO A 106 20.06 16.69 3.18
N LEU A 107 19.45 15.66 3.77
CA LEU A 107 18.72 15.78 5.04
C LEU A 107 19.67 15.97 6.24
N GLN A 108 20.84 15.33 6.21
CA GLN A 108 21.88 15.53 7.23
C GLN A 108 22.40 16.97 7.20
N LEU A 109 22.68 17.52 6.02
CA LEU A 109 23.12 18.92 5.86
C LEU A 109 22.07 19.91 6.37
N LEU A 110 20.78 19.68 6.09
CA LEU A 110 19.70 20.49 6.66
C LEU A 110 19.72 20.45 8.18
N VAL A 111 19.95 19.27 8.77
CA VAL A 111 20.05 19.11 10.24
C VAL A 111 21.26 19.85 10.80
N GLU A 112 22.41 19.75 10.15
CA GLU A 112 23.63 20.46 10.58
C GLU A 112 23.44 21.98 10.55
N GLU A 113 22.78 22.50 9.52
CA GLU A 113 22.56 23.94 9.35
C GLU A 113 21.48 24.49 10.31
N CYS A 114 20.34 23.81 10.42
CA CYS A 114 19.17 24.37 11.11
C CYS A 114 18.80 23.70 12.45
N TYR A 115 19.15 22.43 12.65
CA TYR A 115 18.71 21.62 13.79
C TYR A 115 19.87 21.10 14.68
N SER A 116 21.10 21.60 14.49
CA SER A 116 22.30 21.11 15.22
C SER A 116 22.17 21.20 16.74
N ASN A 117 21.44 22.19 17.26
CA ASN A 117 21.21 22.40 18.69
C ASN A 117 19.79 22.02 19.13
N ASP A 118 18.98 21.38 18.28
CA ASP A 118 17.61 20.99 18.62
C ASP A 118 17.61 19.82 19.61
N PRO A 119 16.93 19.92 20.75
CA PRO A 119 16.88 18.87 21.76
C PRO A 119 16.06 17.65 21.33
N VAL A 120 15.12 17.83 20.36
CA VAL A 120 14.24 16.78 19.77
C VAL A 120 13.58 15.86 20.79
N GLU A 121 13.07 16.41 21.88
CA GLU A 121 12.52 15.65 23.01
C GLU A 121 11.39 14.69 22.61
N CYS A 122 10.61 15.04 21.58
CA CYS A 122 9.44 14.29 21.10
C CYS A 122 9.76 13.24 20.01
N PHE A 123 10.91 13.35 19.37
CA PHE A 123 11.27 12.58 18.18
C PHE A 123 12.24 11.45 18.54
N LYS A 124 11.72 10.37 19.13
CA LYS A 124 12.54 9.19 19.46
C LYS A 124 12.30 8.11 18.39
N PRO A 125 13.32 7.72 17.60
CA PRO A 125 13.21 6.60 16.68
C PRO A 125 12.80 5.32 17.41
N LYS A 126 11.95 4.50 16.75
CA LYS A 126 11.54 3.20 17.30
C LYS A 126 12.59 2.14 16.99
N GLY A 127 12.80 1.19 17.91
CA GLY A 127 13.73 0.05 17.77
C GLY A 127 14.70 -0.07 18.93
N THR A 128 15.44 -1.17 18.99
CA THR A 128 16.31 -1.56 20.12
C THR A 128 17.79 -1.30 19.89
N ASP A 129 18.29 -1.38 18.65
CA ASP A 129 19.71 -1.20 18.31
C ASP A 129 19.97 0.19 17.72
N LEU A 130 20.25 1.15 18.59
CA LEU A 130 20.21 2.57 18.23
C LEU A 130 21.61 3.21 18.20
N HIS A 131 22.26 3.18 17.02
CA HIS A 131 23.38 4.08 16.72
C HIS A 131 22.85 5.43 16.22
N ASP A 132 23.51 6.53 16.58
CA ASP A 132 23.23 7.91 16.15
C ASP A 132 21.76 8.37 16.36
N THR A 133 21.17 7.99 17.47
CA THR A 133 19.77 8.27 17.81
C THR A 133 19.42 9.74 17.71
N LEU A 134 20.33 10.63 18.12
CA LEU A 134 20.12 12.07 18.12
C LEU A 134 20.05 12.63 16.70
N LEU A 135 20.96 12.22 15.84
CA LEU A 135 20.96 12.64 14.41
C LEU A 135 19.67 12.15 13.72
N VAL A 136 19.31 10.89 13.88
CA VAL A 136 18.08 10.33 13.29
C VAL A 136 16.83 11.02 13.83
N ALA A 137 16.76 11.36 15.12
CA ALA A 137 15.68 12.13 15.71
C ALA A 137 15.56 13.53 15.11
N ARG A 138 16.69 14.23 14.93
CA ARG A 138 16.74 15.54 14.26
C ARG A 138 16.34 15.46 12.80
N MET A 139 16.78 14.44 12.09
CA MET A 139 16.36 14.17 10.70
C MET A 139 14.85 13.87 10.63
N GLN A 140 14.29 13.13 11.57
CA GLN A 140 12.85 12.88 11.66
C GLN A 140 12.06 14.18 11.86
N LYS A 141 12.49 15.05 12.79
CA LYS A 141 11.87 16.35 13.04
C LYS A 141 11.97 17.27 11.82
N ALA A 142 13.14 17.39 11.22
CA ALA A 142 13.35 18.21 10.01
C ALA A 142 12.44 17.74 8.87
N ALA A 143 12.35 16.42 8.63
CA ALA A 143 11.45 15.85 7.64
C ALA A 143 9.97 16.07 7.98
N ALA A 144 9.58 16.07 9.27
CA ALA A 144 8.21 16.35 9.70
C ALA A 144 7.82 17.81 9.44
N ILE A 145 8.67 18.78 9.79
CA ILE A 145 8.42 20.20 9.53
C ILE A 145 8.33 20.46 8.03
N LEU A 146 9.25 19.89 7.25
CA LEU A 146 9.24 19.96 5.79
C LEU A 146 7.94 19.39 5.22
N GLN A 147 7.49 18.22 5.72
CA GLN A 147 6.22 17.60 5.33
C GLN A 147 5.04 18.54 5.60
N PHE A 148 4.90 19.09 6.80
CA PHE A 148 3.77 19.97 7.15
C PHE A 148 3.73 21.24 6.30
N LYS A 149 4.89 21.81 5.94
CA LYS A 149 4.94 22.96 5.03
C LYS A 149 4.44 22.60 3.64
N LEU A 150 4.95 21.51 3.08
CA LEU A 150 4.61 21.03 1.74
C LEU A 150 3.13 20.57 1.65
N GLU A 151 2.64 19.87 2.67
CA GLU A 151 1.22 19.50 2.79
C GLU A 151 0.33 20.75 2.88
N GLY A 152 0.75 21.75 3.67
CA GLY A 152 0.01 23.00 3.75
C GLY A 152 -0.07 23.78 2.43
N GLN A 153 0.99 23.73 1.61
CA GLN A 153 0.98 24.28 0.25
C GLN A 153 0.07 23.46 -0.68
N LEU A 154 0.15 22.14 -0.60
CA LEU A 154 -0.69 21.22 -1.38
C LEU A 154 -2.18 21.44 -1.07
N ILE A 155 -2.56 21.45 0.22
CA ILE A 155 -3.94 21.69 0.64
C ILE A 155 -4.46 23.04 0.15
N ALA A 156 -3.63 24.08 0.15
CA ALA A 156 -4.00 25.39 -0.37
C ALA A 156 -4.27 25.40 -1.89
N ARG A 157 -3.67 24.47 -2.65
CA ARG A 157 -3.96 24.30 -4.09
C ARG A 157 -5.26 23.57 -4.36
N HIS A 158 -5.78 22.81 -3.37
CA HIS A 158 -6.95 21.95 -3.48
C HIS A 158 -8.06 22.32 -2.49
N PRO A 159 -8.65 23.55 -2.60
CA PRO A 159 -9.72 23.96 -1.70
C PRO A 159 -10.96 23.04 -1.80
N GLU A 160 -11.15 22.36 -2.94
CA GLU A 160 -12.24 21.40 -3.15
C GLU A 160 -12.16 20.16 -2.24
N TRP A 161 -10.99 19.84 -1.69
CA TRP A 161 -10.83 18.75 -0.73
C TRP A 161 -11.30 19.09 0.68
N ASN A 162 -11.53 20.39 0.98
CA ASN A 162 -11.99 20.89 2.30
C ASN A 162 -11.06 20.49 3.47
N LEU A 163 -9.73 20.51 3.25
CA LEU A 163 -8.72 20.09 4.23
C LEU A 163 -7.99 21.25 4.92
N ASP A 164 -8.48 22.51 4.81
CA ASP A 164 -7.78 23.66 5.40
C ASP A 164 -7.60 23.54 6.92
N SER A 165 -8.50 22.83 7.61
CA SER A 165 -8.36 22.53 9.04
C SER A 165 -7.11 21.73 9.40
N TRP A 166 -6.50 21.01 8.45
CA TRP A 166 -5.27 20.24 8.65
C TRP A 166 -4.02 21.11 8.57
N ARG A 167 -4.13 22.31 8.07
CA ARG A 167 -3.04 23.29 8.03
C ARG A 167 -2.87 23.89 9.43
N VAL A 168 -1.86 23.46 10.18
CA VAL A 168 -1.69 23.82 11.61
C VAL A 168 -0.57 24.81 11.88
N LEU A 169 0.42 24.96 10.99
CA LEU A 169 1.63 25.75 11.27
C LEU A 169 1.34 27.23 11.54
N HIS A 170 0.35 27.83 10.88
CA HIS A 170 -0.05 29.22 11.10
C HIS A 170 -0.82 29.44 12.42
N ARG A 171 -1.12 28.36 13.17
CA ARG A 171 -1.83 28.39 14.46
C ARG A 171 -0.89 28.18 15.64
N ILE A 172 0.42 28.04 15.36
CA ILE A 172 1.46 27.91 16.39
C ILE A 172 1.79 29.31 16.91
N ASP A 173 1.81 29.46 18.24
CA ASP A 173 2.40 30.59 18.95
C ASP A 173 3.74 30.13 19.54
N PRO A 174 4.87 30.48 18.89
CA PRO A 174 6.19 30.03 19.35
C PRO A 174 6.58 30.66 20.69
N LEU A 175 6.09 31.88 21.01
CA LEU A 175 6.39 32.57 22.26
C LEU A 175 5.66 31.95 23.45
N ALA A 176 4.39 31.61 23.25
CA ALA A 176 3.58 30.90 24.26
C ALA A 176 3.87 29.40 24.31
N GLY A 177 4.61 28.84 23.34
CA GLY A 177 4.83 27.41 23.22
C GLY A 177 3.54 26.61 23.07
N SER A 178 2.59 27.12 22.27
CA SER A 178 1.26 26.54 22.13
C SER A 178 0.76 26.52 20.69
N VAL A 179 -0.29 25.75 20.44
CA VAL A 179 -0.97 25.67 19.14
C VAL A 179 -2.48 25.57 19.33
N VAL A 180 -3.24 26.13 18.38
CA VAL A 180 -4.71 26.03 18.38
C VAL A 180 -5.15 24.87 17.47
N ILE A 181 -5.82 23.88 18.06
CA ILE A 181 -6.43 22.74 17.34
C ILE A 181 -7.94 22.76 17.61
N ASP A 182 -8.74 22.78 16.55
CA ASP A 182 -10.22 22.78 16.62
C ASP A 182 -10.77 23.83 17.61
N GLY A 183 -10.16 25.03 17.63
CA GLY A 183 -10.54 26.15 18.48
C GLY A 183 -10.04 26.10 19.92
N THR A 184 -9.34 25.04 20.33
CA THR A 184 -8.76 24.89 21.69
C THR A 184 -7.25 25.04 21.64
N THR A 185 -6.68 25.75 22.63
CA THR A 185 -5.23 25.97 22.74
C THR A 185 -4.59 24.83 23.53
N TYR A 186 -3.55 24.22 22.98
CA TYR A 186 -2.79 23.14 23.59
C TYR A 186 -1.32 23.51 23.72
N PRO A 187 -0.64 23.16 24.83
CA PRO A 187 0.79 23.32 24.97
C PRO A 187 1.54 22.35 24.07
N LEU A 188 2.58 22.84 23.41
CA LEU A 188 3.50 22.03 22.62
C LEU A 188 4.49 21.30 23.55
N ARG A 189 4.76 20.02 23.25
CA ARG A 189 5.82 19.24 23.90
C ARG A 189 7.21 19.68 23.48
N ASP A 190 7.30 20.25 22.28
CA ASP A 190 8.50 20.78 21.67
C ASP A 190 8.10 22.02 20.89
N GLY A 191 8.50 23.19 21.38
CA GLY A 191 8.18 24.50 20.79
C GLY A 191 9.30 25.05 19.92
N HIS A 192 10.35 24.27 19.65
CA HIS A 192 11.50 24.72 18.86
C HIS A 192 11.27 24.43 17.36
N PHE A 193 11.03 25.48 16.58
CA PHE A 193 10.77 25.41 15.14
C PHE A 193 11.77 26.29 14.38
N PRO A 194 13.02 25.84 14.18
CA PRO A 194 14.11 26.72 13.71
C PRO A 194 13.91 27.24 12.28
N THR A 195 13.11 26.60 11.47
CA THR A 195 12.85 26.99 10.07
C THR A 195 11.46 27.60 9.87
N LEU A 196 10.65 27.73 10.95
CA LEU A 196 9.31 28.30 10.86
C LEU A 196 9.38 29.84 10.84
N ARG A 197 8.69 30.47 9.89
CA ARG A 197 8.51 31.91 9.82
C ARG A 197 7.05 32.25 10.19
N GLU A 198 6.86 33.17 11.11
CA GLU A 198 5.51 33.60 11.56
C GLU A 198 4.70 34.25 10.44
N ASP A 199 5.38 35.08 9.60
CA ASP A 199 4.77 35.80 8.48
C ASP A 199 4.47 34.90 7.27
N ALA A 200 5.14 33.76 7.14
CA ALA A 200 4.99 32.83 6.03
C ALA A 200 5.23 31.38 6.48
N PRO A 201 4.34 30.78 7.33
CA PRO A 201 4.61 29.54 8.02
C PRO A 201 4.73 28.31 7.10
N TYR A 202 4.24 28.41 5.88
CA TYR A 202 4.32 27.33 4.88
C TYR A 202 5.43 27.56 3.83
N GLU A 203 6.13 28.68 3.89
CA GLU A 203 7.29 28.94 3.01
C GLU A 203 8.49 28.10 3.47
N LEU A 204 9.16 27.47 2.52
CA LEU A 204 10.36 26.68 2.81
C LEU A 204 11.54 27.63 3.12
N HIS A 205 12.26 27.34 4.19
CA HIS A 205 13.56 27.93 4.43
C HIS A 205 14.53 27.61 3.27
N PRO A 206 15.49 28.46 2.91
CA PRO A 206 16.44 28.16 1.81
C PRO A 206 17.12 26.79 1.94
N ALA A 207 17.53 26.41 3.15
CA ALA A 207 18.11 25.08 3.41
C ALA A 207 17.11 23.94 3.18
N GLU A 208 15.84 24.12 3.56
CA GLU A 208 14.77 23.16 3.29
C GLU A 208 14.51 23.02 1.78
N ARG A 209 14.51 24.14 1.04
CA ARG A 209 14.36 24.12 -0.42
C ARG A 209 15.49 23.33 -1.07
N THR A 210 16.74 23.64 -0.69
CA THR A 210 17.92 22.91 -1.19
C THR A 210 17.85 21.42 -0.85
N CYS A 211 17.40 21.08 0.36
CA CYS A 211 17.26 19.70 0.79
C CYS A 211 16.24 18.95 -0.08
N ILE A 212 15.02 19.49 -0.21
CA ILE A 212 13.94 18.77 -0.91
C ILE A 212 14.21 18.65 -2.42
N GLU A 213 14.81 19.68 -3.06
CA GLU A 213 15.21 19.63 -4.46
C GLU A 213 16.23 18.52 -4.71
N ARG A 214 17.28 18.41 -3.87
CA ARG A 214 18.27 17.33 -3.98
C ARG A 214 17.66 15.96 -3.68
N MET A 215 16.80 15.85 -2.66
CA MET A 215 16.12 14.60 -2.39
C MET A 215 15.22 14.19 -3.57
N ARG A 216 14.50 15.13 -4.17
CA ARG A 216 13.71 14.90 -5.38
C ARG A 216 14.56 14.37 -6.53
N GLU A 217 15.73 14.94 -6.77
CA GLU A 217 16.67 14.44 -7.78
C GLU A 217 17.09 13.00 -7.51
N HIS A 218 17.38 12.65 -6.25
CA HIS A 218 17.76 11.28 -5.87
C HIS A 218 16.61 10.27 -6.04
N PHE A 219 15.39 10.64 -5.67
CA PHE A 219 14.22 9.78 -5.90
C PHE A 219 13.99 9.54 -7.40
N LEU A 220 14.02 10.59 -8.22
CA LEU A 220 13.86 10.50 -9.68
C LEU A 220 15.00 9.73 -10.35
N ALA A 221 16.22 9.76 -9.81
CA ALA A 221 17.37 9.03 -10.33
C ALA A 221 17.39 7.54 -9.92
N SER A 222 16.56 7.11 -8.97
CA SER A 222 16.55 5.75 -8.45
C SER A 222 15.93 4.77 -9.45
N ARG A 223 16.77 4.16 -10.29
CA ARG A 223 16.33 3.17 -11.29
C ARG A 223 15.62 1.97 -10.68
N LYS A 224 16.10 1.49 -9.54
CA LYS A 224 15.50 0.33 -8.87
C LYS A 224 14.10 0.66 -8.35
N LEU A 225 13.92 1.82 -7.72
CA LEU A 225 12.60 2.25 -7.26
C LEU A 225 11.64 2.39 -8.45
N TRP A 226 12.07 3.02 -9.53
CA TRP A 226 11.29 3.14 -10.76
C TRP A 226 10.89 1.78 -11.33
N GLN A 227 11.82 0.79 -11.38
CA GLN A 227 11.51 -0.57 -11.85
C GLN A 227 10.44 -1.24 -10.97
N HIS A 228 10.51 -1.05 -9.65
CA HIS A 228 9.51 -1.57 -8.72
C HIS A 228 8.14 -0.93 -8.93
N ILE A 229 8.09 0.40 -9.05
CA ILE A 229 6.84 1.14 -9.30
C ILE A 229 6.20 0.72 -10.62
N VAL A 230 6.97 0.64 -11.70
CA VAL A 230 6.45 0.19 -13.01
C VAL A 230 5.95 -1.26 -12.94
N TYR A 231 6.68 -2.13 -12.23
CA TYR A 231 6.23 -3.51 -12.03
C TYR A 231 4.89 -3.55 -11.29
N LEU A 232 4.77 -2.86 -10.16
CA LEU A 232 3.51 -2.83 -9.39
C LEU A 232 2.38 -2.16 -10.17
N LYS A 233 2.64 -1.10 -10.92
CA LYS A 233 1.64 -0.47 -11.81
C LYS A 233 1.08 -1.45 -12.82
N ASN A 234 1.92 -2.28 -13.42
CA ASN A 234 1.50 -3.25 -14.44
C ASN A 234 0.71 -4.45 -13.87
N HIS A 235 0.75 -4.67 -12.56
CA HIS A 235 0.06 -5.75 -11.87
C HIS A 235 -0.96 -5.23 -10.84
N GLY A 236 -1.04 -3.90 -10.66
CA GLY A 236 -1.80 -3.24 -9.63
C GLY A 236 -3.17 -2.76 -10.09
N ASN A 237 -4.11 -2.80 -9.16
CA ASN A 237 -5.47 -2.28 -9.31
C ASN A 237 -5.95 -1.74 -7.96
N MET A 238 -6.96 -0.89 -7.97
CA MET A 238 -7.61 -0.46 -6.72
C MET A 238 -8.39 -1.60 -6.05
N TYR A 239 -8.85 -2.55 -6.84
CA TYR A 239 -9.50 -3.78 -6.37
C TYR A 239 -9.33 -4.92 -7.37
N LEU A 240 -9.56 -6.14 -6.92
CA LEU A 240 -9.60 -7.34 -7.75
C LEU A 240 -10.85 -8.16 -7.43
N VAL A 241 -11.41 -8.81 -8.43
CA VAL A 241 -12.41 -9.85 -8.24
C VAL A 241 -11.79 -11.18 -8.61
N ARG A 242 -11.73 -12.10 -7.67
CA ARG A 242 -11.20 -13.46 -7.85
C ARG A 242 -12.08 -14.46 -7.13
N ASP A 243 -12.52 -15.47 -7.83
CA ASP A 243 -13.34 -16.55 -7.26
C ASP A 243 -14.55 -16.03 -6.47
N ARG A 244 -15.22 -14.97 -6.97
CA ARG A 244 -16.34 -14.27 -6.30
C ARG A 244 -15.94 -13.52 -5.03
N HIS A 245 -14.66 -13.33 -4.79
CA HIS A 245 -14.18 -12.50 -3.69
C HIS A 245 -13.77 -11.14 -4.23
N VAL A 246 -14.17 -10.09 -3.53
CA VAL A 246 -13.73 -8.72 -3.81
C VAL A 246 -12.56 -8.42 -2.89
N ILE A 247 -11.40 -8.16 -3.47
CA ILE A 247 -10.14 -7.94 -2.77
C ILE A 247 -9.72 -6.49 -3.01
N PHE A 248 -9.49 -5.74 -1.94
CA PHE A 248 -9.01 -4.35 -1.98
C PHE A 248 -8.20 -4.04 -0.73
N HIS A 249 -7.49 -2.91 -0.69
CA HIS A 249 -6.59 -2.64 0.42
C HIS A 249 -7.32 -2.17 1.69
N GLY A 250 -8.01 -1.04 1.64
CA GLY A 250 -8.56 -0.38 2.83
C GLY A 250 -10.06 -0.57 3.00
N CYS A 251 -10.87 0.28 2.41
CA CYS A 251 -12.33 0.29 2.56
C CYS A 251 -13.04 0.79 1.30
N ILE A 252 -14.37 0.65 1.28
CA ILE A 252 -15.24 1.41 0.39
C ILE A 252 -15.86 2.53 1.24
N PRO A 253 -15.62 3.83 0.94
CA PRO A 253 -16.14 4.93 1.75
C PRO A 253 -17.67 4.93 1.81
N VAL A 254 -18.21 4.91 3.04
CA VAL A 254 -19.65 4.89 3.31
C VAL A 254 -20.00 5.81 4.49
N ASP A 255 -21.27 6.17 4.59
CA ASP A 255 -21.85 6.79 5.78
C ASP A 255 -22.30 5.78 6.83
N GLU A 256 -22.85 6.26 7.96
CA GLU A 256 -23.36 5.43 9.07
C GLU A 256 -24.50 4.48 8.66
N LYS A 257 -25.17 4.76 7.55
CA LYS A 257 -26.27 3.94 7.00
C LYS A 257 -25.76 2.93 5.96
N GLY A 258 -24.45 2.95 5.65
CA GLY A 258 -23.82 2.13 4.63
C GLY A 258 -24.08 2.63 3.19
N GLU A 259 -24.48 3.91 3.02
CA GLU A 259 -24.58 4.50 1.69
C GLU A 259 -23.21 4.95 1.19
N PHE A 260 -22.89 4.67 -0.08
CA PHE A 260 -21.60 5.01 -0.67
C PHE A 260 -21.42 6.52 -0.75
N LEU A 261 -20.32 7.03 -0.17
CA LEU A 261 -19.95 8.43 -0.19
C LEU A 261 -19.28 8.79 -1.51
N PRO A 262 -19.66 9.93 -2.12
CA PRO A 262 -19.02 10.39 -3.35
C PRO A 262 -17.71 11.13 -3.07
N LEU A 263 -16.70 10.87 -3.90
CA LEU A 263 -15.49 11.69 -4.05
C LEU A 263 -15.46 12.25 -5.46
N VAL A 264 -15.13 13.54 -5.59
CA VAL A 264 -15.00 14.15 -6.90
C VAL A 264 -13.65 13.78 -7.51
N VAL A 265 -13.69 13.04 -8.61
CA VAL A 265 -12.51 12.64 -9.41
C VAL A 265 -12.74 13.12 -10.83
N ASP A 266 -11.78 13.84 -11.41
CA ASP A 266 -11.89 14.42 -12.76
C ASP A 266 -13.16 15.29 -12.93
N GLY A 267 -13.53 16.06 -11.90
CA GLY A 267 -14.70 16.93 -11.90
C GLY A 267 -16.05 16.23 -11.75
N LEU A 268 -16.07 14.90 -11.58
CA LEU A 268 -17.29 14.11 -11.46
C LEU A 268 -17.37 13.40 -10.09
N PRO A 269 -18.53 13.42 -9.42
CA PRO A 269 -18.72 12.65 -8.20
C PRO A 269 -18.75 11.14 -8.52
N ARG A 270 -17.83 10.39 -7.95
CA ARG A 270 -17.72 8.94 -8.08
C ARG A 270 -17.89 8.27 -6.74
N LYS A 271 -18.53 7.12 -6.69
CA LYS A 271 -18.78 6.36 -5.46
C LYS A 271 -18.78 4.85 -5.73
N GLY A 272 -18.62 4.05 -4.68
CA GLY A 272 -18.62 2.59 -4.78
C GLY A 272 -17.54 2.09 -5.75
N ARG A 273 -17.91 1.17 -6.64
CA ARG A 273 -17.01 0.63 -7.66
C ARG A 273 -16.51 1.70 -8.65
N GLU A 274 -17.38 2.62 -9.09
CA GLU A 274 -16.99 3.69 -10.02
C GLU A 274 -15.88 4.58 -9.46
N LEU A 275 -15.84 4.78 -8.13
CA LEU A 275 -14.76 5.53 -7.48
C LEU A 275 -13.42 4.79 -7.64
N LEU A 276 -13.40 3.49 -7.39
CA LEU A 276 -12.19 2.68 -7.52
C LEU A 276 -11.71 2.63 -8.97
N ASP A 277 -12.61 2.46 -9.94
CA ASP A 277 -12.29 2.46 -11.38
C ASP A 277 -11.70 3.82 -11.83
N ALA A 278 -12.25 4.94 -11.32
CA ALA A 278 -11.72 6.28 -11.59
C ALA A 278 -10.33 6.49 -10.99
N LEU A 279 -10.10 6.02 -9.77
CA LEU A 279 -8.80 6.12 -9.10
C LEU A 279 -7.73 5.23 -9.74
N ASP A 280 -8.09 4.06 -10.25
CA ASP A 280 -7.20 3.25 -11.09
C ASP A 280 -6.72 4.03 -12.32
N SER A 281 -7.65 4.75 -12.97
CA SER A 281 -7.33 5.60 -14.12
C SER A 281 -6.39 6.74 -13.74
N VAL A 282 -6.57 7.35 -12.55
CA VAL A 282 -5.66 8.38 -12.02
C VAL A 282 -4.26 7.80 -11.83
N ILE A 283 -4.12 6.66 -11.15
CA ILE A 283 -2.81 6.03 -10.93
C ILE A 283 -2.12 5.70 -12.26
N ALA A 284 -2.86 5.21 -13.24
CA ALA A 284 -2.30 4.93 -14.56
C ALA A 284 -1.75 6.20 -15.22
N ARG A 285 -2.52 7.31 -15.20
CA ARG A 285 -2.08 8.60 -15.76
C ARG A 285 -0.86 9.16 -15.02
N VAL A 286 -0.87 9.09 -13.69
CA VAL A 286 0.26 9.56 -12.85
C VAL A 286 1.58 8.91 -13.28
N VAL A 287 1.58 7.64 -13.61
CA VAL A 287 2.80 6.93 -14.05
C VAL A 287 3.15 7.22 -15.50
N ASP A 288 2.16 7.22 -16.38
CA ASP A 288 2.40 7.33 -17.82
C ASP A 288 2.66 8.78 -18.27
N HIS A 289 1.97 9.74 -17.66
CA HIS A 289 2.02 11.17 -18.01
C HIS A 289 1.85 12.04 -16.76
N PRO A 290 2.86 12.11 -15.87
CA PRO A 290 2.72 12.81 -14.60
C PRO A 290 2.53 14.32 -14.81
N ASP A 291 1.42 14.85 -14.32
CA ASP A 291 1.22 16.27 -14.12
C ASP A 291 1.04 16.61 -12.63
N THR A 292 1.05 17.87 -12.28
CA THR A 292 1.01 18.29 -10.88
C THR A 292 -0.29 17.86 -10.18
N ASN A 293 -1.44 17.98 -10.84
CA ASN A 293 -2.73 17.66 -10.23
C ASN A 293 -2.88 16.15 -10.03
N ASP A 294 -2.49 15.34 -11.01
CA ASP A 294 -2.52 13.88 -10.88
C ASP A 294 -1.52 13.40 -9.81
N LEU A 295 -0.33 14.04 -9.71
CA LEU A 295 0.64 13.72 -8.66
C LEU A 295 0.12 14.03 -7.25
N ASP A 296 -0.66 15.10 -7.07
CA ASP A 296 -1.27 15.45 -5.79
C ASP A 296 -2.26 14.36 -5.30
N TRP A 297 -2.84 13.59 -6.21
CA TRP A 297 -3.65 12.41 -5.87
C TRP A 297 -2.86 11.32 -5.13
N CYS A 298 -1.55 11.18 -5.37
CA CYS A 298 -0.74 10.22 -4.62
C CYS A 298 -0.74 10.53 -3.13
N TRP A 299 -0.70 11.82 -2.77
CA TRP A 299 -0.81 12.26 -1.39
C TRP A 299 -2.25 12.10 -0.85
N TYR A 300 -3.27 12.46 -1.65
CA TYR A 300 -4.65 12.28 -1.22
C TYR A 300 -4.98 10.81 -0.96
N LEU A 301 -4.54 9.90 -1.82
CA LEU A 301 -4.73 8.47 -1.65
C LEU A 301 -4.00 7.94 -0.41
N TRP A 302 -2.86 8.53 -0.05
CA TRP A 302 -2.15 8.21 1.18
C TRP A 302 -2.99 8.49 2.44
N CYS A 303 -3.64 9.65 2.56
CA CYS A 303 -4.25 10.08 3.83
C CYS A 303 -5.58 10.86 3.72
N GLY A 304 -6.11 11.05 2.52
CA GLY A 304 -7.36 11.80 2.32
C GLY A 304 -8.57 11.12 2.98
N PRO A 305 -9.54 11.89 3.51
CA PRO A 305 -10.64 11.36 4.34
C PRO A 305 -11.60 10.44 3.60
N LEU A 306 -11.72 10.57 2.29
CA LEU A 306 -12.53 9.69 1.45
C LEU A 306 -11.67 8.74 0.59
N SER A 307 -10.37 8.67 0.88
CA SER A 307 -9.51 7.69 0.22
C SER A 307 -9.91 6.26 0.60
N PRO A 308 -10.23 5.40 -0.38
CA PRO A 308 -10.52 4.01 -0.12
C PRO A 308 -9.30 3.24 0.41
N LEU A 309 -8.10 3.81 0.29
CA LEU A 309 -6.87 3.19 0.79
C LEU A 309 -6.61 3.54 2.26
N PHE A 310 -7.10 4.68 2.76
CA PHE A 310 -6.83 5.17 4.11
C PHE A 310 -7.96 4.90 5.11
N GLY A 311 -9.21 5.17 4.73
CA GLY A 311 -10.41 4.81 5.50
C GLY A 311 -10.54 5.45 6.89
N LYS A 312 -10.02 6.68 7.07
CA LYS A 312 -10.20 7.49 8.27
C LYS A 312 -10.54 8.93 7.90
N ASP A 313 -11.14 9.66 8.86
CA ASP A 313 -11.56 11.06 8.68
C ASP A 313 -10.38 12.04 8.61
N ARG A 314 -9.27 11.71 9.25
CA ARG A 314 -8.06 12.56 9.32
C ARG A 314 -6.82 11.75 9.67
N ILE A 315 -5.66 12.38 9.46
CA ILE A 315 -4.39 11.91 9.98
C ILE A 315 -3.83 12.91 11.01
N CYS A 316 -3.56 12.45 12.22
CA CYS A 316 -3.11 13.29 13.34
C CYS A 316 -1.58 13.27 13.49
N THR A 317 -0.83 13.45 12.38
CA THR A 317 0.65 13.37 12.41
C THR A 317 1.24 14.46 13.31
N PHE A 318 0.84 15.73 13.12
CA PHE A 318 1.34 16.84 13.92
C PHE A 318 0.99 16.66 15.40
N GLN A 319 -0.27 16.31 15.68
CA GLN A 319 -0.76 16.11 17.04
C GLN A 319 0.02 14.99 17.75
N ASN A 320 0.22 13.86 17.07
CA ASN A 320 0.99 12.73 17.61
C ASN A 320 2.46 13.08 17.89
N ASP A 321 3.07 13.93 17.08
CA ASP A 321 4.47 14.31 17.23
C ASP A 321 4.64 15.45 18.27
N PHE A 322 3.71 16.42 18.36
CA PHE A 322 3.92 17.65 19.14
C PHE A 322 2.99 17.84 20.36
N LEU A 323 1.92 17.06 20.51
CA LEU A 323 0.96 17.22 21.61
C LEU A 323 0.92 16.00 22.52
N SER A 324 0.54 16.24 23.80
CA SER A 324 0.31 15.17 24.77
C SER A 324 -1.17 14.88 25.01
N ALA A 325 -2.07 15.73 24.54
CA ALA A 325 -3.50 15.66 24.79
C ALA A 325 -4.15 14.53 23.93
N PRO A 326 -4.61 13.42 24.54
CA PRO A 326 -5.10 12.24 23.80
C PRO A 326 -6.28 12.54 22.87
N GLU A 327 -7.12 13.52 23.23
CA GLU A 327 -8.27 13.94 22.44
C GLU A 327 -7.88 14.53 21.08
N THR A 328 -6.66 15.06 20.95
CA THR A 328 -6.15 15.59 19.67
C THR A 328 -5.63 14.49 18.74
N HIS A 329 -5.44 13.26 19.25
CA HIS A 329 -4.92 12.11 18.51
C HIS A 329 -6.01 11.22 17.92
N VAL A 330 -7.28 11.63 18.00
CA VAL A 330 -8.41 10.83 17.56
C VAL A 330 -8.52 10.86 16.03
N GLU A 331 -8.44 9.69 15.42
CA GLU A 331 -8.66 9.44 14.00
C GLU A 331 -9.87 8.51 13.87
N THR A 332 -11.02 9.05 13.40
CA THR A 332 -12.25 8.28 13.30
C THR A 332 -12.22 7.40 12.06
N LYS A 333 -12.40 6.12 12.24
CA LYS A 333 -12.49 5.17 11.11
C LYS A 333 -13.78 5.38 10.34
N ASN A 334 -13.73 5.17 9.02
CA ASN A 334 -14.91 5.12 8.18
C ASN A 334 -15.91 4.06 8.71
N PRO A 335 -17.22 4.31 8.69
CA PRO A 335 -18.24 3.35 9.14
C PRO A 335 -18.15 1.97 8.49
N TYR A 336 -17.52 1.85 7.33
CA TYR A 336 -17.18 0.57 6.70
C TYR A 336 -16.62 -0.45 7.71
N PHE A 337 -15.65 -0.06 8.56
CA PHE A 337 -14.97 -0.99 9.47
C PHE A 337 -15.86 -1.52 10.59
N SER A 338 -16.98 -0.89 10.87
CA SER A 338 -18.01 -1.41 11.77
C SER A 338 -19.08 -2.18 11.02
N LEU A 339 -19.48 -1.72 9.85
CA LEU A 339 -20.55 -2.30 9.04
C LEU A 339 -20.16 -3.63 8.38
N ILE A 340 -18.87 -3.92 8.15
CA ILE A 340 -18.43 -5.25 7.63
C ILE A 340 -18.74 -6.42 8.56
N HIS A 341 -19.14 -6.15 9.80
CA HIS A 341 -19.67 -7.14 10.71
C HIS A 341 -21.13 -7.53 10.45
N GLU A 342 -21.81 -6.80 9.55
CA GLU A 342 -23.22 -7.01 9.20
C GLU A 342 -23.33 -7.65 7.81
N THR A 343 -24.07 -8.74 7.72
CA THR A 343 -24.22 -9.53 6.48
C THR A 343 -24.82 -8.73 5.34
N TRP A 344 -25.88 -7.93 5.63
CA TRP A 344 -26.54 -7.10 4.62
C TRP A 344 -25.59 -6.09 3.95
N PHE A 345 -24.65 -5.56 4.71
CA PHE A 345 -23.71 -4.58 4.20
C PHE A 345 -22.64 -5.25 3.31
N CYS A 346 -22.15 -6.42 3.72
CA CYS A 346 -21.25 -7.20 2.89
C CYS A 346 -21.93 -7.59 1.56
N ASP A 347 -23.19 -8.01 1.60
CA ASP A 347 -23.97 -8.33 0.41
C ASP A 347 -24.19 -7.12 -0.49
N LYS A 348 -24.44 -5.94 0.08
CA LYS A 348 -24.54 -4.67 -0.68
C LYS A 348 -23.25 -4.39 -1.46
N ILE A 349 -22.09 -4.53 -0.83
CA ILE A 349 -20.80 -4.33 -1.52
C ILE A 349 -20.59 -5.41 -2.57
N LEU A 350 -20.79 -6.69 -2.25
CA LEU A 350 -20.63 -7.79 -3.21
C LEU A 350 -21.47 -7.55 -4.47
N LEU A 351 -22.73 -7.12 -4.28
CA LEU A 351 -23.65 -6.78 -5.37
C LEU A 351 -23.12 -5.61 -6.23
N GLU A 352 -22.55 -4.58 -5.64
CA GLU A 352 -21.90 -3.44 -6.32
C GLU A 352 -20.80 -3.91 -7.29
N PHE A 353 -20.08 -4.97 -6.90
CA PHE A 353 -19.05 -5.58 -7.73
C PHE A 353 -19.56 -6.73 -8.63
N GLY A 354 -20.88 -6.90 -8.75
CA GLY A 354 -21.52 -7.87 -9.64
C GLY A 354 -21.58 -9.29 -9.11
N ILE A 355 -21.41 -9.49 -7.80
CA ILE A 355 -21.47 -10.80 -7.16
C ILE A 355 -22.84 -10.98 -6.48
N ASN A 356 -23.73 -11.79 -7.09
CA ASN A 356 -25.15 -11.85 -6.74
C ASN A 356 -25.59 -13.13 -6.03
N ASP A 357 -24.70 -14.12 -5.87
CA ASP A 357 -25.05 -15.47 -5.41
C ASP A 357 -24.93 -15.69 -3.91
N GLY A 358 -24.59 -14.65 -3.16
CA GLY A 358 -24.45 -14.71 -1.70
C GLY A 358 -23.21 -15.47 -1.21
N ASP A 359 -22.39 -15.97 -2.11
CA ASP A 359 -21.24 -16.83 -1.82
C ASP A 359 -19.89 -16.10 -1.77
N GLY A 360 -19.85 -14.82 -2.15
CA GLY A 360 -18.67 -14.02 -2.15
C GLY A 360 -18.15 -13.63 -0.76
N LEU A 361 -16.87 -13.23 -0.70
CA LEU A 361 -16.23 -12.67 0.47
C LEU A 361 -15.62 -11.30 0.12
N LEU A 362 -15.65 -10.39 1.09
CA LEU A 362 -14.85 -9.17 1.07
C LEU A 362 -13.51 -9.48 1.73
N VAL A 363 -12.42 -9.14 1.07
CA VAL A 363 -11.05 -9.35 1.58
C VAL A 363 -10.33 -8.02 1.58
N ASN A 364 -9.90 -7.58 2.76
CA ASN A 364 -9.16 -6.33 2.89
C ASN A 364 -7.92 -6.45 3.78
N GLY A 365 -6.99 -5.50 3.63
CA GLY A 365 -5.81 -5.29 4.47
C GLY A 365 -5.93 -4.06 5.37
N HIS A 366 -4.88 -3.23 5.40
CA HIS A 366 -4.77 -1.89 5.98
C HIS A 366 -4.87 -1.77 7.51
N VAL A 367 -5.81 -2.47 8.15
CA VAL A 367 -6.00 -2.39 9.60
C VAL A 367 -5.54 -3.70 10.24
N PRO A 368 -4.38 -3.71 10.93
CA PRO A 368 -3.87 -4.91 11.56
C PRO A 368 -4.85 -5.52 12.56
N VAL A 369 -5.01 -6.84 12.49
CA VAL A 369 -5.85 -7.60 13.41
C VAL A 369 -5.13 -7.75 14.76
N LYS A 370 -5.71 -7.20 15.83
CA LYS A 370 -5.16 -7.22 17.18
C LYS A 370 -5.62 -8.47 17.94
N ILE A 371 -4.93 -9.58 17.71
CA ILE A 371 -5.26 -10.88 18.33
C ILE A 371 -5.25 -10.78 19.87
N GLU A 372 -4.29 -10.04 20.44
CA GLU A 372 -4.17 -9.83 21.89
C GLU A 372 -5.40 -9.08 22.47
N LYS A 373 -6.17 -8.40 21.64
CA LYS A 373 -7.45 -7.75 22.01
C LYS A 373 -8.68 -8.60 21.68
N GLY A 374 -8.48 -9.85 21.27
CA GLY A 374 -9.56 -10.78 20.90
C GLY A 374 -10.20 -10.48 19.53
N GLU A 375 -9.54 -9.68 18.67
CA GLU A 375 -10.03 -9.45 17.31
C GLU A 375 -9.81 -10.70 16.45
N SER A 376 -10.75 -10.98 15.55
CA SER A 376 -10.66 -12.06 14.57
C SER A 376 -10.44 -11.49 13.16
N PRO A 377 -9.58 -12.12 12.33
CA PRO A 377 -9.49 -11.79 10.91
C PRO A 377 -10.82 -12.03 10.19
N ILE A 378 -11.56 -13.10 10.55
CA ILE A 378 -12.89 -13.38 10.01
C ILE A 378 -13.91 -12.53 10.78
N LYS A 379 -14.64 -11.67 10.07
CA LYS A 379 -15.62 -10.78 10.69
C LYS A 379 -16.90 -11.52 11.05
N ARG A 380 -17.65 -10.96 12.02
CA ARG A 380 -18.91 -11.58 12.55
C ARG A 380 -19.93 -11.90 11.45
N SER A 381 -19.96 -11.13 10.36
CA SER A 381 -20.82 -11.42 9.21
C SER A 381 -20.53 -12.77 8.53
N GLY A 382 -19.33 -13.34 8.75
CA GLY A 382 -18.85 -14.50 8.00
C GLY A 382 -18.54 -14.22 6.53
N LYS A 383 -18.74 -12.97 6.07
CA LYS A 383 -18.58 -12.53 4.68
C LYS A 383 -17.43 -11.54 4.45
N ALA A 384 -16.71 -11.19 5.49
CA ALA A 384 -15.55 -10.30 5.38
C ALA A 384 -14.35 -10.85 6.15
N ILE A 385 -13.16 -10.68 5.58
CA ILE A 385 -11.88 -11.13 6.12
C ILE A 385 -10.86 -10.02 6.00
N THR A 386 -10.20 -9.69 7.09
CA THR A 386 -9.04 -8.81 7.09
C THR A 386 -7.76 -9.66 7.16
N ILE A 387 -6.91 -9.58 6.12
CA ILE A 387 -5.69 -10.38 6.04
C ILE A 387 -4.43 -9.62 6.45
N ASP A 388 -4.58 -8.39 6.95
CA ASP A 388 -3.47 -7.62 7.48
C ASP A 388 -3.02 -8.20 8.82
N GLY A 389 -1.96 -8.98 8.78
CA GLY A 389 -1.26 -9.46 9.97
C GLY A 389 0.02 -8.71 10.23
N ALA A 390 0.37 -7.80 9.30
CA ALA A 390 1.56 -6.98 9.34
C ALA A 390 2.81 -7.78 9.73
N PHE A 391 3.35 -8.56 8.79
CA PHE A 391 4.60 -9.34 8.91
C PHE A 391 5.80 -8.46 9.24
N SER A 392 5.75 -7.75 10.34
CA SER A 392 6.88 -6.95 10.81
C SER A 392 6.92 -6.93 12.33
N GLU A 393 8.14 -6.82 12.87
CA GLU A 393 8.39 -6.66 14.30
C GLU A 393 7.54 -5.52 14.93
N ALA A 394 7.27 -4.46 14.15
CA ALA A 394 6.45 -3.33 14.59
C ALA A 394 5.00 -3.72 14.95
N TYR A 395 4.52 -4.87 14.48
CA TYR A 395 3.15 -5.36 14.65
C TYR A 395 3.06 -6.76 15.28
N GLY A 396 4.18 -7.34 15.74
CA GLY A 396 4.23 -8.61 16.47
C GLY A 396 4.47 -9.86 15.61
N ASP A 397 5.02 -9.70 14.40
CA ASP A 397 5.49 -10.79 13.54
C ASP A 397 4.44 -11.88 13.18
N HIS A 398 3.17 -11.48 13.12
CA HIS A 398 2.09 -12.35 12.68
C HIS A 398 1.61 -11.95 11.28
N GLY A 399 1.16 -12.92 10.49
CA GLY A 399 0.64 -12.64 9.17
C GLY A 399 -0.43 -13.64 8.76
N TYR A 400 -1.30 -13.21 7.86
CA TYR A 400 -2.37 -14.04 7.31
C TYR A 400 -2.20 -14.23 5.81
N THR A 401 -2.49 -15.44 5.34
CA THR A 401 -2.65 -15.74 3.92
C THR A 401 -4.00 -16.40 3.71
N LEU A 402 -4.83 -15.80 2.87
CA LEU A 402 -6.05 -16.43 2.40
C LEU A 402 -5.71 -17.32 1.19
N VAL A 403 -6.04 -18.60 1.26
CA VAL A 403 -5.78 -19.56 0.19
C VAL A 403 -7.09 -20.02 -0.42
N LEU A 404 -7.28 -19.70 -1.69
CA LEU A 404 -8.46 -20.09 -2.47
C LEU A 404 -8.17 -21.44 -3.15
N LYS A 405 -8.83 -22.49 -2.68
CA LYS A 405 -8.73 -23.85 -3.22
C LYS A 405 -10.00 -24.22 -3.98
N PRO A 406 -9.95 -25.19 -4.90
CA PRO A 406 -11.12 -25.64 -5.63
C PRO A 406 -12.28 -26.11 -4.74
N GLU A 407 -11.98 -26.75 -3.62
CA GLU A 407 -12.96 -27.32 -2.69
C GLU A 407 -13.29 -26.41 -1.50
N LYS A 408 -12.39 -25.48 -1.13
CA LYS A 408 -12.57 -24.62 0.06
C LYS A 408 -11.67 -23.39 0.05
N THR A 409 -12.07 -22.40 0.80
CA THR A 409 -11.23 -21.23 1.15
C THR A 409 -10.71 -21.41 2.57
N ILE A 410 -9.41 -21.26 2.77
CA ILE A 410 -8.75 -21.41 4.06
C ILE A 410 -7.95 -20.15 4.40
N LEU A 411 -7.85 -19.85 5.69
CA LEU A 411 -7.00 -18.81 6.24
C LEU A 411 -5.82 -19.47 6.97
N ALA A 412 -4.61 -19.10 6.58
CA ALA A 412 -3.38 -19.54 7.21
C ALA A 412 -2.82 -18.41 8.08
N LEU A 413 -2.65 -18.66 9.37
CA LEU A 413 -1.93 -17.79 10.30
C LEU A 413 -0.47 -18.21 10.34
N HIS A 414 0.41 -17.28 9.98
CA HIS A 414 1.85 -17.46 10.05
C HIS A 414 2.38 -16.98 11.40
N HIS A 415 3.34 -17.74 11.93
CA HIS A 415 4.03 -17.42 13.17
C HIS A 415 5.41 -16.82 12.87
N HIS A 416 6.03 -16.27 13.92
CA HIS A 416 7.38 -15.72 13.84
C HIS A 416 8.37 -16.73 13.23
N PHE A 417 9.19 -16.23 12.31
CA PHE A 417 10.24 -16.99 11.66
C PHE A 417 11.60 -16.31 11.85
N GLU A 418 12.43 -16.86 12.73
CA GLU A 418 13.73 -16.28 13.06
C GLU A 418 14.68 -16.23 11.85
N SER A 419 14.94 -17.39 11.26
CA SER A 419 15.80 -17.48 10.08
C SER A 419 15.75 -18.88 9.44
N VAL A 420 16.08 -18.96 8.14
CA VAL A 420 16.26 -20.23 7.43
C VAL A 420 17.31 -21.10 8.14
N ALA A 421 18.38 -20.49 8.63
CA ALA A 421 19.45 -21.23 9.31
C ALA A 421 19.00 -21.83 10.65
N ALA A 422 18.15 -21.13 11.40
CA ALA A 422 17.56 -21.66 12.63
C ALA A 422 16.59 -22.81 12.32
N ALA A 423 15.70 -22.65 11.34
CA ALA A 423 14.76 -23.68 10.92
C ALA A 423 15.47 -24.97 10.45
N VAL A 424 16.52 -24.82 9.64
CA VAL A 424 17.31 -25.98 9.16
C VAL A 424 18.05 -26.67 10.30
N ARG A 425 18.61 -25.92 11.27
CA ARG A 425 19.37 -26.51 12.40
C ARG A 425 18.49 -27.19 13.43
N SER A 426 17.36 -26.60 13.75
CA SER A 426 16.46 -27.09 14.80
C SER A 426 15.36 -28.00 14.30
N GLY A 427 15.19 -28.13 12.97
CA GLY A 427 14.09 -28.88 12.39
C GLY A 427 12.71 -28.31 12.72
N VAL A 428 12.64 -27.02 13.06
CA VAL A 428 11.39 -26.36 13.37
C VAL A 428 10.48 -26.36 12.15
N ASP A 429 9.30 -26.90 12.34
CA ASP A 429 8.27 -26.93 11.31
C ASP A 429 7.64 -25.54 11.18
N ILE A 430 7.59 -25.02 9.96
CA ILE A 430 7.03 -23.69 9.63
C ILE A 430 5.58 -23.85 9.13
N ILE A 431 4.87 -24.88 9.59
CA ILE A 431 3.47 -25.09 9.20
C ILE A 431 2.59 -24.01 9.82
N PRO A 432 1.90 -23.21 9.01
CA PRO A 432 0.98 -22.22 9.53
C PRO A 432 -0.24 -22.89 10.17
N GLN A 433 -0.83 -22.24 11.15
CA GLN A 433 -2.11 -22.65 11.68
C GLN A 433 -3.20 -22.37 10.65
N VAL A 434 -3.96 -23.39 10.25
CA VAL A 434 -4.95 -23.31 9.18
C VAL A 434 -6.37 -23.38 9.72
N THR A 435 -7.23 -22.44 9.31
CA THR A 435 -8.66 -22.40 9.60
C THR A 435 -9.44 -22.44 8.29
N THR A 436 -10.43 -23.33 8.18
CA THR A 436 -11.37 -23.32 7.05
C THR A 436 -12.35 -22.16 7.22
N VAL A 437 -12.38 -21.26 6.22
CA VAL A 437 -13.28 -20.12 6.17
C VAL A 437 -14.61 -20.51 5.52
N LYS A 438 -14.52 -21.24 4.40
CA LYS A 438 -15.67 -21.64 3.61
C LYS A 438 -15.38 -22.97 2.89
N GLU A 439 -16.37 -23.85 2.82
CA GLU A 439 -16.37 -25.04 2.00
C GLU A 439 -17.32 -24.86 0.81
N TRP A 440 -16.88 -25.32 -0.36
CA TRP A 440 -17.69 -25.27 -1.57
C TRP A 440 -18.47 -26.59 -1.71
N GLY A 441 -19.75 -26.53 -2.03
CA GLY A 441 -20.59 -27.73 -2.21
C GLY A 441 -20.18 -28.62 -3.39
N ARG A 442 -19.27 -28.13 -4.25
CA ARG A 442 -18.65 -28.86 -5.36
C ARG A 442 -17.23 -28.39 -5.57
N ILE A 443 -16.40 -29.24 -6.17
CA ILE A 443 -15.08 -28.85 -6.63
C ILE A 443 -15.23 -27.88 -7.80
N ARG A 444 -14.68 -26.67 -7.64
CA ARG A 444 -14.66 -25.64 -8.69
C ARG A 444 -13.62 -26.00 -9.76
N LYS A 445 -13.95 -25.71 -11.01
CA LYS A 445 -13.04 -25.86 -12.17
C LYS A 445 -12.54 -24.51 -12.61
N VAL A 446 -11.47 -24.47 -13.41
CA VAL A 446 -10.97 -23.23 -14.02
C VAL A 446 -12.07 -22.46 -14.75
N ALA A 447 -12.95 -23.16 -15.47
CA ALA A 447 -14.09 -22.54 -16.16
C ALA A 447 -15.09 -21.83 -15.23
N ASP A 448 -15.08 -22.10 -13.93
CA ASP A 448 -15.92 -21.43 -12.94
C ASP A 448 -15.30 -20.12 -12.40
N THR A 449 -14.02 -19.85 -12.73
CA THR A 449 -13.29 -18.67 -12.28
C THR A 449 -13.38 -17.53 -13.31
N GLU A 450 -13.06 -16.32 -12.90
CA GLU A 450 -12.99 -15.13 -13.76
C GLU A 450 -11.99 -15.35 -14.90
N ALA A 451 -10.78 -15.85 -14.59
CA ALA A 451 -9.77 -16.18 -15.60
C ALA A 451 -10.25 -17.25 -16.59
N GLY A 452 -10.98 -18.24 -16.11
CA GLY A 452 -11.58 -19.27 -16.98
C GLY A 452 -12.63 -18.70 -17.93
N LYS A 453 -13.44 -17.75 -17.46
CA LYS A 453 -14.41 -17.05 -18.33
C LYS A 453 -13.71 -16.23 -19.40
N GLU A 454 -12.67 -15.46 -19.05
CA GLU A 454 -11.87 -14.73 -20.04
C GLU A 454 -11.26 -15.65 -21.11
N ILE A 455 -10.77 -16.82 -20.71
CA ILE A 455 -10.24 -17.81 -21.65
C ILE A 455 -11.34 -18.29 -22.59
N LEU A 456 -12.53 -18.60 -22.08
CA LEU A 456 -13.66 -19.03 -22.89
C LEU A 456 -14.12 -17.93 -23.87
N ASP A 457 -14.18 -16.68 -23.42
CA ASP A 457 -14.53 -15.53 -24.26
C ASP A 457 -13.49 -15.32 -25.38
N ARG A 458 -12.19 -15.44 -25.07
CA ARG A 458 -11.12 -15.39 -26.08
C ARG A 458 -11.19 -16.55 -27.04
N CYS A 459 -11.50 -17.76 -26.59
CA CYS A 459 -11.73 -18.91 -27.49
C CYS A 459 -12.88 -18.65 -28.43
N ALA A 460 -14.02 -18.16 -27.94
CA ALA A 460 -15.19 -17.83 -28.77
C ALA A 460 -14.84 -16.74 -29.80
N LEU A 461 -14.08 -15.73 -29.44
CA LEU A 461 -13.62 -14.68 -30.36
C LEU A 461 -12.71 -15.24 -31.48
N ILE A 462 -11.77 -16.13 -31.10
CA ILE A 462 -10.87 -16.81 -32.06
C ILE A 462 -11.67 -17.69 -33.02
N GLU A 463 -12.68 -18.41 -32.53
CA GLU A 463 -13.57 -19.21 -33.37
C GLU A 463 -14.36 -18.36 -34.37
N GLN A 464 -14.90 -17.22 -33.92
CA GLN A 464 -15.57 -16.26 -34.80
C GLN A 464 -14.62 -15.73 -35.88
N LEU A 465 -13.39 -15.36 -35.49
CA LEU A 465 -12.37 -14.89 -36.41
C LEU A 465 -12.01 -15.97 -37.45
N ALA A 466 -11.83 -17.22 -37.01
CA ALA A 466 -11.55 -18.36 -37.89
C ALA A 466 -12.70 -18.63 -38.86
N GLN A 467 -13.97 -18.50 -38.45
CA GLN A 467 -15.13 -18.61 -39.30
C GLN A 467 -15.19 -17.48 -40.33
N ALA A 468 -14.94 -16.24 -39.91
CA ALA A 468 -14.87 -15.09 -40.82
C ALA A 468 -13.79 -15.25 -41.90
N TYR A 469 -12.62 -15.77 -41.50
CA TYR A 469 -11.52 -16.05 -42.45
C TYR A 469 -11.89 -17.14 -43.47
N ARG A 470 -12.54 -18.22 -43.03
CA ARG A 470 -13.01 -19.30 -43.90
C ARG A 470 -14.08 -18.80 -44.87
N SER A 471 -15.01 -17.97 -44.42
CA SER A 471 -16.06 -17.39 -45.27
C SER A 471 -15.50 -16.40 -46.29
N ASN A 472 -14.49 -15.62 -45.97
CA ASN A 472 -13.81 -14.73 -46.92
C ASN A 472 -12.94 -15.46 -47.95
N LYS A 473 -12.28 -16.57 -47.57
CA LYS A 473 -11.58 -17.42 -48.54
C LYS A 473 -12.54 -18.02 -49.59
N GLY A 474 -13.71 -18.49 -49.15
CA GLY A 474 -14.74 -18.98 -50.07
C GLY A 474 -15.26 -17.92 -51.05
N ARG A 475 -15.26 -16.63 -50.67
CA ARG A 475 -15.60 -15.51 -51.57
C ARG A 475 -14.46 -15.18 -52.57
N GLN A 476 -13.19 -15.25 -52.17
CA GLN A 476 -12.06 -15.04 -53.10
C GLN A 476 -11.91 -16.13 -54.14
N GLU A 477 -12.16 -17.39 -53.80
CA GLU A 477 -12.13 -18.51 -54.73
C GLU A 477 -13.29 -18.42 -55.75
N SER A 478 -14.46 -17.91 -55.35
CA SER A 478 -15.59 -17.68 -56.30
C SER A 478 -15.37 -16.51 -57.28
N PHE A 479 -14.50 -15.55 -56.94
CA PHE A 479 -14.13 -14.45 -57.86
C PHE A 479 -13.08 -14.87 -58.90
N ASN A 480 -12.22 -15.85 -58.58
CA ASN A 480 -11.18 -16.33 -59.51
C ASN A 480 -11.66 -17.37 -60.50
N HIS A 481 -12.90 -17.86 -60.41
CA HIS A 481 -13.52 -18.78 -61.41
C HIS A 481 -14.50 -18.09 -62.34
N SER A 482 -14.57 -16.73 -62.30
CA SER A 482 -15.49 -15.95 -63.13
C SER A 482 -14.79 -15.03 -64.19
N THR A 483 -13.49 -15.28 -64.46
CA THR A 483 -12.77 -14.59 -65.56
C THR A 483 -12.23 -15.54 -66.56
#